data_df9acd4cc83319e67d94eb7f686c1df6
#
_entry.id   df9acd4cc83319e67d94eb7f686c1df6
#
_cell.length_a   1.000
_cell.length_b   1.000
_cell.length_c   1.000
_cell.angle_alpha   90.00
_cell.angle_beta   90.00
_cell.angle_gamma   90.00
#
_symmetry.space_group_name_H-M   'P 1'
#
loop_
_entity.id
_entity.type
_entity.pdbx_description
1 polymer ?
#
loop_
_entity_poly.entity_id
_entity_poly.type
_entity_poly.pdbx_seq_one_letter_code
_entity_poly.pdbx_strand_id
1 'polypeptide(L)'
;MRSLRPSAAAVDAVDALVDHPFQRRWVTIPDGEGGTLRVHLVDDGDPAGPPIVFLHGNPSWSYLWRHQIAAVSQLGYRAIAPDLVGMGLSDSPSELEDYSVARHVDWMRAVLFDELDLRDVTLVLHDWGGIIGLRLLGDHAERVARVVVSNTGLPWRDPAEPLPDGPIEARGPFADFQRFAREAPAWEPWTLLGGVMVTPVTDELVTAYRAPYLDPGRTIGSRAFTQLLPTRPDDPQLPDNWRAWQVLETFERPLLTIFSDRDVVAPHGWKELVARVPGAVGQPHVILEGGGHFLQEDLPQDYTAALVAWLAATDTV
;
A
#
# COMPACT_ATOMS: atom_id res chain seq x y z
N MET A 1 -10.14 20.48 5.72
CA MET A 1 -9.24 19.60 6.53
C MET A 1 -7.94 20.34 6.81
N ARG A 2 -7.43 20.31 8.06
CA ARG A 2 -6.10 20.86 8.40
C ARG A 2 -5.04 19.80 8.12
N SER A 3 -3.93 20.16 7.47
CA SER A 3 -2.87 19.21 7.16
C SER A 3 -1.48 19.78 7.49
N LEU A 4 -0.55 18.89 7.83
CA LEU A 4 0.86 19.15 8.07
C LEU A 4 1.64 18.86 6.79
N ARG A 5 2.52 19.76 6.40
CA ARG A 5 3.42 19.61 5.25
C ARG A 5 4.81 19.17 5.70
N PRO A 6 5.53 18.39 4.88
CA PRO A 6 6.94 18.12 5.16
C PRO A 6 7.75 19.42 5.13
N SER A 7 8.68 19.57 6.07
CA SER A 7 9.64 20.66 6.05
C SER A 7 10.70 20.48 4.96
N ALA A 8 11.44 21.54 4.65
CA ALA A 8 12.60 21.44 3.78
C ALA A 8 13.62 20.42 4.32
N ALA A 9 13.82 20.36 5.65
CA ALA A 9 14.73 19.39 6.26
C ALA A 9 14.30 17.93 6.02
N ALA A 10 13.00 17.61 6.04
CA ALA A 10 12.50 16.27 5.73
C ALA A 10 12.71 15.95 4.23
N VAL A 11 12.47 16.93 3.33
CA VAL A 11 12.73 16.77 1.90
C VAL A 11 14.22 16.54 1.65
N ASP A 12 15.10 17.38 2.25
CA ASP A 12 16.57 17.25 2.13
C ASP A 12 17.07 15.90 2.66
N ALA A 13 16.48 15.40 3.75
CA ALA A 13 16.83 14.10 4.31
C ALA A 13 16.46 12.94 3.35
N VAL A 14 15.32 13.03 2.68
CA VAL A 14 14.93 12.06 1.64
C VAL A 14 15.81 12.21 0.40
N ASP A 15 16.18 13.44 0.00
CA ASP A 15 17.08 13.71 -1.11
C ASP A 15 18.50 13.16 -0.88
N ALA A 16 18.91 13.02 0.36
CA ALA A 16 20.22 12.49 0.74
C ALA A 16 20.29 10.94 0.69
N LEU A 17 19.18 10.24 0.50
CA LEU A 17 19.16 8.78 0.40
C LEU A 17 19.76 8.31 -0.93
N VAL A 18 20.95 7.73 -0.88
CA VAL A 18 21.74 7.33 -2.08
C VAL A 18 21.04 6.22 -2.90
N ASP A 19 20.26 5.37 -2.25
CA ASP A 19 19.54 4.26 -2.87
C ASP A 19 18.09 4.61 -3.26
N HIS A 20 17.75 5.92 -3.23
CA HIS A 20 16.46 6.45 -3.66
C HIS A 20 16.59 7.67 -4.61
N PRO A 21 17.40 7.58 -5.68
CA PRO A 21 17.73 8.70 -6.57
C PRO A 21 16.70 8.92 -7.68
N PHE A 22 15.43 8.57 -7.46
CA PHE A 22 14.39 8.56 -8.48
C PHE A 22 13.84 9.96 -8.77
N GLN A 23 13.33 10.16 -10.00
CA GLN A 23 12.53 11.33 -10.33
C GLN A 23 11.24 11.32 -9.52
N ARG A 24 10.81 12.48 -9.05
CA ARG A 24 9.65 12.62 -8.19
C ARG A 24 8.98 13.97 -8.37
N ARG A 25 7.73 14.01 -8.01
CA ARG A 25 6.91 15.21 -8.06
C ARG A 25 5.80 15.19 -7.02
N TRP A 26 5.11 16.31 -6.89
CA TRP A 26 3.87 16.44 -6.13
C TRP A 26 2.71 16.67 -7.08
N VAL A 27 1.59 16.05 -6.79
CA VAL A 27 0.28 16.36 -7.37
C VAL A 27 -0.62 16.97 -6.29
N THR A 28 -1.56 17.80 -6.68
CA THR A 28 -2.53 18.41 -5.75
C THR A 28 -3.89 17.80 -6.01
N ILE A 29 -4.50 17.26 -4.98
CA ILE A 29 -5.80 16.59 -5.05
C ILE A 29 -6.79 17.26 -4.09
N PRO A 30 -8.11 17.10 -4.29
CA PRO A 30 -9.13 17.49 -3.31
C PRO A 30 -8.96 16.71 -2.00
N ASP A 31 -9.14 17.37 -0.85
CA ASP A 31 -9.11 16.73 0.47
C ASP A 31 -10.45 16.06 0.86
N GLY A 32 -11.49 16.27 0.08
CA GLY A 32 -12.86 15.82 0.34
C GLY A 32 -13.69 16.76 1.21
N GLU A 33 -13.12 17.88 1.68
CA GLU A 33 -13.79 18.88 2.56
C GLU A 33 -13.69 20.31 2.02
N GLY A 34 -13.47 20.46 0.72
CA GLY A 34 -13.37 21.75 0.03
C GLY A 34 -11.98 22.38 0.04
N GLY A 35 -10.98 21.71 0.60
CA GLY A 35 -9.56 22.05 0.52
C GLY A 35 -8.78 21.12 -0.41
N THR A 36 -7.45 21.15 -0.26
CA THR A 36 -6.54 20.33 -1.07
C THR A 36 -5.42 19.73 -0.24
N LEU A 37 -4.90 18.59 -0.70
CA LEU A 37 -3.70 17.91 -0.20
C LEU A 37 -2.69 17.79 -1.33
N ARG A 38 -1.40 17.88 -0.99
CA ARG A 38 -0.32 17.53 -1.92
C ARG A 38 0.13 16.11 -1.66
N VAL A 39 0.15 15.32 -2.69
CA VAL A 39 0.66 13.94 -2.66
C VAL A 39 1.99 13.90 -3.38
N HIS A 40 3.00 13.43 -2.66
CA HIS A 40 4.32 13.13 -3.21
C HIS A 40 4.29 11.79 -3.93
N LEU A 41 5.01 11.67 -5.03
CA LEU A 41 5.20 10.40 -5.72
C LEU A 41 6.56 10.34 -6.43
N VAL A 42 7.13 9.15 -6.46
CA VAL A 42 8.13 8.77 -7.45
C VAL A 42 7.41 8.62 -8.79
N ASP A 43 7.98 9.17 -9.86
CA ASP A 43 7.51 9.04 -11.25
C ASP A 43 8.76 8.92 -12.14
N ASP A 44 9.26 7.69 -12.28
CA ASP A 44 10.56 7.38 -12.85
C ASP A 44 10.45 6.44 -14.05
N GLY A 45 11.52 6.36 -14.87
CA GLY A 45 11.56 5.55 -16.08
C GLY A 45 11.05 6.26 -17.32
N ASP A 46 10.53 5.51 -18.31
CA ASP A 46 10.01 6.11 -19.54
C ASP A 46 8.59 6.69 -19.31
N PRO A 47 8.40 8.01 -19.41
CA PRO A 47 7.09 8.62 -19.22
C PRO A 47 6.03 8.16 -20.26
N ALA A 48 6.45 7.58 -21.39
CA ALA A 48 5.57 6.98 -22.39
C ALA A 48 5.42 5.44 -22.22
N GLY A 49 6.19 4.86 -21.33
CA GLY A 49 6.15 3.42 -21.04
C GLY A 49 4.86 2.98 -20.35
N PRO A 50 4.55 1.67 -20.38
CA PRO A 50 3.39 1.12 -19.66
C PRO A 50 3.48 1.45 -18.17
N PRO A 51 2.42 1.98 -17.54
CA PRO A 51 2.48 2.42 -16.15
C PRO A 51 2.41 1.24 -15.17
N ILE A 52 3.36 1.23 -14.22
CA ILE A 52 3.34 0.35 -13.05
C ILE A 52 3.18 1.23 -11.81
N VAL A 53 2.12 1.00 -11.05
CA VAL A 53 1.82 1.72 -9.80
C VAL A 53 2.13 0.83 -8.62
N PHE A 54 3.01 1.30 -7.75
CA PHE A 54 3.43 0.64 -6.53
C PHE A 54 2.74 1.29 -5.32
N LEU A 55 1.85 0.58 -4.65
CA LEU A 55 1.18 1.06 -3.45
C LEU A 55 1.78 0.38 -2.21
N HIS A 56 2.43 1.18 -1.38
CA HIS A 56 2.99 0.77 -0.10
C HIS A 56 1.94 0.69 1.01
N GLY A 57 2.31 0.14 2.16
CA GLY A 57 1.48 0.10 3.34
C GLY A 57 2.08 0.84 4.54
N ASN A 58 1.68 0.43 5.74
CA ASN A 58 2.11 1.00 7.01
C ASN A 58 3.12 0.06 7.70
N PRO A 59 4.27 0.57 8.19
CA PRO A 59 4.70 1.96 8.33
C PRO A 59 5.66 2.44 7.22
N SER A 60 5.49 2.00 5.99
CA SER A 60 6.39 2.33 4.88
C SER A 60 5.99 3.59 4.11
N TRP A 61 6.74 3.89 3.04
CA TRP A 61 6.52 4.93 2.06
C TRP A 61 7.14 4.48 0.72
N SER A 62 7.15 5.26 -0.33
CA SER A 62 7.64 4.85 -1.66
C SER A 62 9.05 4.24 -1.67
N TYR A 63 9.86 4.52 -0.66
CA TYR A 63 11.19 3.92 -0.44
C TYR A 63 11.18 2.39 -0.41
N LEU A 64 10.10 1.76 0.09
CA LEU A 64 9.92 0.32 0.09
C LEU A 64 10.17 -0.30 -1.29
N TRP A 65 9.77 0.41 -2.32
CA TRP A 65 9.77 -0.07 -3.70
C TRP A 65 11.04 0.26 -4.50
N ARG A 66 12.08 0.85 -3.87
CA ARG A 66 13.28 1.34 -4.57
C ARG A 66 13.94 0.30 -5.48
N HIS A 67 14.02 -0.96 -5.06
CA HIS A 67 14.62 -2.02 -5.85
C HIS A 67 13.76 -2.37 -7.08
N GLN A 68 12.45 -2.43 -6.92
CA GLN A 68 11.50 -2.73 -7.98
C GLN A 68 11.39 -1.58 -8.98
N ILE A 69 11.32 -0.34 -8.48
CA ILE A 69 11.32 0.87 -9.31
C ILE A 69 12.57 0.90 -10.19
N ALA A 70 13.76 0.72 -9.60
CA ALA A 70 15.01 0.70 -10.36
C ALA A 70 15.03 -0.37 -11.47
N ALA A 71 14.48 -1.56 -11.19
CA ALA A 71 14.46 -2.65 -12.14
C ALA A 71 13.48 -2.40 -13.30
N VAL A 72 12.24 -1.97 -13.00
CA VAL A 72 11.22 -1.79 -14.06
C VAL A 72 11.48 -0.54 -14.91
N SER A 73 12.04 0.53 -14.32
CA SER A 73 12.43 1.74 -15.06
C SER A 73 13.50 1.43 -16.13
N GLN A 74 14.46 0.54 -15.80
CA GLN A 74 15.48 0.09 -16.75
C GLN A 74 14.90 -0.78 -17.89
N LEU A 75 13.73 -1.36 -17.68
CA LEU A 75 13.02 -2.19 -18.68
C LEU A 75 12.06 -1.38 -19.57
N GLY A 76 12.02 -0.05 -19.40
CA GLY A 76 11.19 0.84 -20.22
C GLY A 76 9.77 1.03 -19.69
N TYR A 77 9.46 0.62 -18.46
CA TYR A 77 8.20 0.96 -17.82
C TYR A 77 8.25 2.34 -17.18
N ARG A 78 7.09 2.95 -17.00
CA ARG A 78 6.90 4.11 -16.13
C ARG A 78 6.54 3.64 -14.73
N ALA A 79 7.46 3.80 -13.79
CA ALA A 79 7.28 3.42 -12.39
C ALA A 79 6.70 4.59 -11.58
N ILE A 80 5.54 4.38 -11.00
CA ILE A 80 4.81 5.39 -10.21
C ILE A 80 4.61 4.83 -8.80
N ALA A 81 5.17 5.50 -7.78
CA ALA A 81 5.03 5.10 -6.40
C ALA A 81 4.60 6.30 -5.54
N PRO A 82 3.28 6.53 -5.36
CA PRO A 82 2.81 7.58 -4.48
C PRO A 82 3.07 7.23 -3.01
N ASP A 83 3.45 8.25 -2.23
CA ASP A 83 3.34 8.18 -0.78
C ASP A 83 1.87 8.37 -0.40
N LEU A 84 1.29 7.41 0.32
CA LEU A 84 -0.09 7.53 0.79
C LEU A 84 -0.26 8.79 1.65
N VAL A 85 -1.42 9.45 1.58
CA VAL A 85 -1.71 10.63 2.41
C VAL A 85 -1.44 10.32 3.88
N GLY A 86 -0.67 11.18 4.56
CA GLY A 86 -0.21 10.95 5.93
C GLY A 86 1.11 10.18 6.05
N MET A 87 1.67 9.72 4.92
CA MET A 87 2.90 8.93 4.87
C MET A 87 3.96 9.62 3.99
N GLY A 88 5.21 9.21 4.15
CA GLY A 88 6.31 9.72 3.34
C GLY A 88 6.36 11.26 3.30
N LEU A 89 6.53 11.84 2.12
CA LEU A 89 6.52 13.29 1.90
C LEU A 89 5.14 13.85 1.52
N SER A 90 4.07 13.03 1.47
CA SER A 90 2.70 13.53 1.25
C SER A 90 2.19 14.36 2.43
N ASP A 91 1.28 15.29 2.19
CA ASP A 91 0.64 16.06 3.25
C ASP A 91 -0.07 15.11 4.24
N SER A 92 -0.04 15.45 5.54
CA SER A 92 -0.61 14.64 6.61
C SER A 92 -1.77 15.40 7.27
N PRO A 93 -3.03 14.99 7.10
CA PRO A 93 -4.14 15.46 7.93
C PRO A 93 -3.80 15.38 9.41
N SER A 94 -4.23 16.37 10.21
CA SER A 94 -3.74 16.55 11.59
C SER A 94 -4.51 15.76 12.65
N GLU A 95 -5.67 15.21 12.29
CA GLU A 95 -6.54 14.48 13.24
C GLU A 95 -6.70 13.01 12.78
N LEU A 96 -6.82 12.09 13.73
CA LEU A 96 -7.00 10.66 13.42
C LEU A 96 -8.31 10.40 12.64
N GLU A 97 -9.32 11.17 12.95
CA GLU A 97 -10.66 11.11 12.36
C GLU A 97 -10.69 11.56 10.89
N ASP A 98 -9.65 12.25 10.45
CA ASP A 98 -9.47 12.64 9.05
C ASP A 98 -9.14 11.45 8.14
N TYR A 99 -8.77 10.30 8.71
CA TYR A 99 -8.36 9.12 7.97
C TYR A 99 -9.47 8.07 7.95
N SER A 100 -9.72 7.52 6.78
CA SER A 100 -10.54 6.32 6.59
C SER A 100 -10.08 5.57 5.33
N VAL A 101 -10.41 4.29 5.22
CA VAL A 101 -10.09 3.51 4.01
C VAL A 101 -10.76 4.13 2.79
N ALA A 102 -12.01 4.56 2.91
CA ALA A 102 -12.73 5.23 1.82
C ALA A 102 -12.01 6.49 1.33
N ARG A 103 -11.56 7.36 2.25
CA ARG A 103 -10.77 8.55 1.88
C ARG A 103 -9.46 8.20 1.20
N HIS A 104 -8.74 7.19 1.68
CA HIS A 104 -7.50 6.74 1.01
C HIS A 104 -7.76 6.24 -0.41
N VAL A 105 -8.85 5.51 -0.63
CA VAL A 105 -9.27 5.08 -1.98
C VAL A 105 -9.58 6.29 -2.85
N ASP A 106 -10.36 7.26 -2.35
CA ASP A 106 -10.69 8.49 -3.08
C ASP A 106 -9.45 9.33 -3.40
N TRP A 107 -8.53 9.49 -2.45
CA TRP A 107 -7.29 10.23 -2.66
C TRP A 107 -6.39 9.56 -3.70
N MET A 108 -6.24 8.22 -3.65
CA MET A 108 -5.44 7.50 -4.65
C MET A 108 -6.12 7.48 -6.01
N ARG A 109 -7.45 7.36 -6.07
CA ARG A 109 -8.21 7.54 -7.31
C ARG A 109 -7.92 8.92 -7.93
N ALA A 110 -8.00 9.99 -7.12
CA ALA A 110 -7.71 11.34 -7.58
C ALA A 110 -6.28 11.48 -8.10
N VAL A 111 -5.29 10.91 -7.42
CA VAL A 111 -3.89 10.90 -7.89
C VAL A 111 -3.76 10.15 -9.22
N LEU A 112 -4.21 8.90 -9.26
CA LEU A 112 -3.87 7.97 -10.35
C LEU A 112 -4.74 8.21 -11.60
N PHE A 113 -6.02 8.49 -11.41
CA PHE A 113 -6.99 8.49 -12.50
C PHE A 113 -7.48 9.89 -12.89
N ASP A 114 -7.53 10.86 -11.94
CA ASP A 114 -7.94 12.21 -12.27
C ASP A 114 -6.73 13.08 -12.67
N GLU A 115 -5.64 13.09 -11.85
CA GLU A 115 -4.49 13.96 -12.09
C GLU A 115 -3.47 13.38 -13.08
N LEU A 116 -3.24 12.06 -13.03
CA LEU A 116 -2.30 11.38 -13.92
C LEU A 116 -2.98 10.75 -15.14
N ASP A 117 -4.30 10.64 -15.17
CA ASP A 117 -5.14 9.95 -16.18
C ASP A 117 -4.56 8.60 -16.62
N LEU A 118 -4.07 7.79 -15.68
CA LEU A 118 -3.45 6.51 -15.98
C LEU A 118 -4.47 5.52 -16.53
N ARG A 119 -4.04 4.73 -17.50
CA ARG A 119 -4.81 3.66 -18.14
C ARG A 119 -3.92 2.44 -18.29
N ASP A 120 -4.55 1.27 -18.40
CA ASP A 120 -3.87 -0.02 -18.55
C ASP A 120 -2.77 -0.24 -17.50
N VAL A 121 -3.10 0.13 -16.26
CA VAL A 121 -2.16 0.14 -15.14
C VAL A 121 -1.83 -1.27 -14.68
N THR A 122 -0.56 -1.56 -14.45
CA THR A 122 -0.14 -2.67 -13.59
C THR A 122 -0.12 -2.17 -12.14
N LEU A 123 -0.97 -2.73 -11.28
CA LEU A 123 -0.94 -2.46 -9.84
C LEU A 123 0.01 -3.44 -9.14
N VAL A 124 0.93 -2.93 -8.32
CA VAL A 124 1.81 -3.73 -7.44
C VAL A 124 1.54 -3.30 -6.01
N LEU A 125 0.96 -4.19 -5.24
CA LEU A 125 0.25 -3.90 -4.00
C LEU A 125 0.88 -4.61 -2.81
N HIS A 126 1.02 -3.89 -1.68
CA HIS A 126 1.51 -4.46 -0.43
C HIS A 126 0.76 -3.86 0.77
N ASP A 127 0.42 -4.68 1.76
CA ASP A 127 -0.19 -4.28 3.04
C ASP A 127 -1.43 -3.38 2.83
N TRP A 128 -1.50 -2.18 3.42
CA TRP A 128 -2.58 -1.20 3.20
C TRP A 128 -2.71 -0.76 1.75
N GLY A 129 -1.59 -0.68 1.02
CA GLY A 129 -1.63 -0.47 -0.42
C GLY A 129 -2.40 -1.57 -1.15
N GLY A 130 -2.43 -2.78 -0.58
CA GLY A 130 -3.26 -3.89 -1.06
C GLY A 130 -4.76 -3.64 -0.88
N ILE A 131 -5.19 -3.28 0.32
CA ILE A 131 -6.59 -2.97 0.60
C ILE A 131 -7.07 -1.81 -0.29
N ILE A 132 -6.28 -0.72 -0.36
CA ILE A 132 -6.60 0.45 -1.17
C ILE A 132 -6.61 0.11 -2.66
N GLY A 133 -5.60 -0.60 -3.15
CA GLY A 133 -5.46 -0.95 -4.57
C GLY A 133 -6.52 -1.95 -5.06
N LEU A 134 -6.88 -2.94 -4.24
CA LEU A 134 -7.97 -3.88 -4.56
C LEU A 134 -9.35 -3.19 -4.54
N ARG A 135 -9.54 -2.17 -3.70
CA ARG A 135 -10.73 -1.31 -3.73
C ARG A 135 -10.75 -0.45 -4.99
N LEU A 136 -9.63 0.17 -5.36
CA LEU A 136 -9.51 0.91 -6.62
C LEU A 136 -9.81 0.04 -7.84
N LEU A 137 -9.32 -1.21 -7.84
CA LEU A 137 -9.66 -2.17 -8.88
C LEU A 137 -11.16 -2.47 -8.89
N GLY A 138 -11.78 -2.66 -7.73
CA GLY A 138 -13.21 -2.87 -7.61
C GLY A 138 -14.06 -1.72 -8.18
N ASP A 139 -13.58 -0.48 -8.06
CA ASP A 139 -14.28 0.70 -8.54
C ASP A 139 -13.91 1.08 -10.00
N HIS A 140 -12.73 0.67 -10.50
CA HIS A 140 -12.13 1.11 -11.77
C HIS A 140 -11.42 -0.03 -12.52
N ALA A 141 -12.03 -1.22 -12.59
CA ALA A 141 -11.43 -2.39 -13.24
C ALA A 141 -11.00 -2.13 -14.68
N GLU A 142 -11.70 -1.25 -15.39
CA GLU A 142 -11.40 -0.88 -16.78
C GLU A 142 -10.03 -0.17 -16.94
N ARG A 143 -9.53 0.45 -15.87
CA ARG A 143 -8.23 1.15 -15.85
C ARG A 143 -7.04 0.23 -15.56
N VAL A 144 -7.28 -1.00 -15.08
CA VAL A 144 -6.25 -1.92 -14.56
C VAL A 144 -5.99 -3.04 -15.58
N ALA A 145 -4.78 -3.15 -16.10
CA ALA A 145 -4.38 -4.21 -17.02
C ALA A 145 -4.03 -5.52 -16.29
N ARG A 146 -3.38 -5.44 -15.14
CA ARG A 146 -2.92 -6.60 -14.36
C ARG A 146 -2.55 -6.20 -12.94
N VAL A 147 -2.47 -7.17 -12.04
CA VAL A 147 -2.25 -6.93 -10.60
C VAL A 147 -1.24 -7.88 -10.02
N VAL A 148 -0.34 -7.37 -9.19
CA VAL A 148 0.51 -8.14 -8.27
C VAL A 148 0.10 -7.82 -6.83
N VAL A 149 -0.18 -8.85 -6.05
CA VAL A 149 -0.61 -8.70 -4.65
C VAL A 149 0.39 -9.39 -3.74
N SER A 150 0.85 -8.68 -2.69
CA SER A 150 1.89 -9.15 -1.80
C SER A 150 1.55 -8.87 -0.34
N ASN A 151 1.64 -9.90 0.51
CA ASN A 151 1.47 -9.81 1.97
C ASN A 151 0.33 -8.88 2.41
N THR A 152 -0.86 -9.12 1.87
CA THR A 152 -2.08 -8.37 2.13
C THR A 152 -3.31 -9.24 1.90
N GLY A 153 -4.48 -8.69 2.12
CA GLY A 153 -5.76 -9.29 1.83
C GLY A 153 -6.83 -8.21 1.73
N LEU A 154 -8.05 -8.63 1.45
CA LEU A 154 -9.20 -7.73 1.44
C LEU A 154 -10.26 -8.30 2.40
N PRO A 155 -10.20 -7.97 3.70
CA PRO A 155 -11.18 -8.42 4.68
C PRO A 155 -12.59 -7.97 4.28
N TRP A 156 -13.55 -8.86 4.32
CA TRP A 156 -14.90 -8.58 3.86
C TRP A 156 -15.96 -9.24 4.74
N ARG A 157 -17.19 -8.79 4.60
CA ARG A 157 -18.38 -9.40 5.15
C ARG A 157 -19.55 -9.16 4.21
N ASP A 158 -20.34 -10.19 3.95
CA ASP A 158 -21.60 -10.03 3.23
C ASP A 158 -22.56 -9.16 4.08
N PRO A 159 -22.98 -8.00 3.57
CA PRO A 159 -23.91 -7.15 4.30
C PRO A 159 -25.29 -7.79 4.54
N ALA A 160 -25.65 -8.83 3.77
CA ALA A 160 -26.89 -9.62 3.99
C ALA A 160 -26.79 -10.56 5.18
N GLU A 161 -25.59 -10.91 5.65
CA GLU A 161 -25.42 -11.71 6.87
C GLU A 161 -25.76 -10.90 8.10
N PRO A 162 -26.56 -11.44 9.06
CA PRO A 162 -26.87 -10.72 10.29
C PRO A 162 -25.61 -10.52 11.13
N LEU A 163 -25.54 -9.37 11.81
CA LEU A 163 -24.51 -9.15 12.83
C LEU A 163 -24.73 -10.10 14.02
N PRO A 164 -23.65 -10.48 14.73
CA PRO A 164 -23.77 -11.26 15.95
C PRO A 164 -24.68 -10.57 16.97
N ASP A 165 -25.49 -11.37 17.69
CA ASP A 165 -26.29 -10.85 18.79
C ASP A 165 -25.42 -10.35 19.96
N GLY A 166 -25.81 -9.24 20.55
CA GLY A 166 -25.15 -8.67 21.74
C GLY A 166 -24.08 -7.64 21.44
N PRO A 167 -23.27 -7.26 22.44
CA PRO A 167 -22.22 -6.25 22.28
C PRO A 167 -21.15 -6.70 21.28
N ILE A 168 -20.86 -5.83 20.31
CA ILE A 168 -19.79 -6.04 19.33
C ILE A 168 -18.51 -5.41 19.87
N GLU A 169 -17.54 -6.24 20.17
CA GLU A 169 -16.24 -5.83 20.71
C GLU A 169 -15.12 -6.13 19.71
N ALA A 170 -14.12 -5.26 19.67
CA ALA A 170 -12.87 -5.52 18.96
C ALA A 170 -12.10 -6.66 19.64
N ARG A 171 -11.63 -7.64 18.87
CA ARG A 171 -10.95 -8.84 19.39
C ARG A 171 -9.75 -9.21 18.55
N GLY A 172 -8.86 -9.98 19.15
CA GLY A 172 -7.67 -10.55 18.52
C GLY A 172 -6.46 -9.63 18.55
N PRO A 173 -5.33 -10.08 18.02
CA PRO A 173 -4.04 -9.38 18.10
C PRO A 173 -4.07 -7.98 17.48
N PHE A 174 -4.85 -7.77 16.44
CA PHE A 174 -5.01 -6.43 15.84
C PHE A 174 -5.75 -5.46 16.77
N ALA A 175 -6.72 -5.91 17.55
CA ALA A 175 -7.40 -5.07 18.55
C ALA A 175 -6.43 -4.63 19.66
N ASP A 176 -5.54 -5.52 20.09
CA ASP A 176 -4.49 -5.19 21.06
C ASP A 176 -3.48 -4.21 20.49
N PHE A 177 -3.09 -4.39 19.23
CA PHE A 177 -2.20 -3.46 18.51
C PHE A 177 -2.84 -2.07 18.33
N GLN A 178 -4.13 -2.00 17.97
CA GLN A 178 -4.86 -0.73 17.89
C GLN A 178 -4.84 0.01 19.23
N ARG A 179 -5.10 -0.70 20.32
CA ARG A 179 -5.06 -0.12 21.67
C ARG A 179 -3.67 0.39 22.00
N PHE A 180 -2.62 -0.42 21.78
CA PHE A 180 -1.23 -0.02 21.96
C PHE A 180 -0.89 1.25 21.17
N ALA A 181 -1.21 1.28 19.88
CA ALA A 181 -0.94 2.43 19.02
C ALA A 181 -1.69 3.70 19.46
N ARG A 182 -2.93 3.55 19.97
CA ARG A 182 -3.75 4.66 20.47
C ARG A 182 -3.19 5.26 21.76
N GLU A 183 -2.73 4.41 22.67
CA GLU A 183 -2.28 4.80 24.01
C GLU A 183 -0.80 5.18 24.07
N ALA A 184 -0.01 4.86 23.04
CA ALA A 184 1.41 5.17 23.00
C ALA A 184 1.65 6.70 23.13
N PRO A 185 2.45 7.15 24.08
CA PRO A 185 2.73 8.58 24.30
C PRO A 185 3.48 9.22 23.12
N ALA A 186 4.28 8.43 22.41
CA ALA A 186 4.93 8.77 21.15
C ALA A 186 4.69 7.67 20.14
N TRP A 187 4.62 8.01 18.86
CA TRP A 187 4.49 7.06 17.78
C TRP A 187 5.65 7.19 16.81
N GLU A 188 6.52 6.20 16.83
CA GLU A 188 7.72 6.10 16.00
C GLU A 188 7.60 4.88 15.08
N PRO A 189 6.93 5.01 13.91
CA PRO A 189 6.53 3.88 13.06
C PRO A 189 7.71 3.03 12.58
N TRP A 190 8.89 3.61 12.37
CA TRP A 190 10.09 2.87 11.99
C TRP A 190 10.54 1.82 13.03
N THR A 191 10.11 1.91 14.28
CA THR A 191 10.42 0.91 15.31
C THR A 191 9.64 -0.39 15.10
N LEU A 192 8.56 -0.37 14.31
CA LEU A 192 7.76 -1.55 14.00
C LEU A 192 8.47 -2.50 13.04
N LEU A 193 9.45 -2.03 12.26
CA LEU A 193 10.18 -2.84 11.28
C LEU A 193 10.76 -4.11 11.90
N GLY A 194 11.35 -4.02 13.10
CA GLY A 194 11.92 -5.18 13.80
C GLY A 194 10.92 -6.26 14.21
N GLY A 195 9.61 -5.94 14.22
CA GLY A 195 8.56 -6.90 14.53
C GLY A 195 7.94 -7.58 13.30
N VAL A 196 8.24 -7.08 12.10
CA VAL A 196 7.60 -7.52 10.83
C VAL A 196 8.61 -7.96 9.77
N MET A 197 9.91 -7.73 9.97
CA MET A 197 11.00 -8.21 9.13
C MET A 197 11.66 -9.45 9.75
N VAL A 198 12.27 -10.28 8.92
CA VAL A 198 13.11 -11.43 9.31
C VAL A 198 14.59 -11.03 9.34
N THR A 199 15.03 -10.25 8.38
CA THR A 199 16.41 -9.73 8.34
C THR A 199 16.60 -8.67 9.44
N PRO A 200 17.79 -8.58 10.04
CA PRO A 200 18.09 -7.55 11.03
C PRO A 200 17.89 -6.16 10.45
N VAL A 201 17.14 -5.33 11.17
CA VAL A 201 16.95 -3.93 10.82
C VAL A 201 18.22 -3.15 11.12
N THR A 202 18.83 -2.54 10.11
CA THR A 202 20.06 -1.73 10.26
C THR A 202 19.73 -0.28 10.59
N ASP A 203 20.72 0.45 11.15
CA ASP A 203 20.58 1.87 11.44
C ASP A 203 20.34 2.71 10.17
N GLU A 204 20.92 2.29 9.04
CA GLU A 204 20.71 2.92 7.73
C GLU A 204 19.26 2.77 7.29
N LEU A 205 18.67 1.58 7.45
CA LEU A 205 17.29 1.32 7.11
C LEU A 205 16.34 2.14 8.00
N VAL A 206 16.60 2.18 9.33
CA VAL A 206 15.85 3.03 10.27
C VAL A 206 15.93 4.49 9.86
N THR A 207 17.13 4.96 9.48
CA THR A 207 17.35 6.34 9.03
C THR A 207 16.53 6.66 7.79
N ALA A 208 16.49 5.76 6.80
CA ALA A 208 15.72 5.92 5.59
C ALA A 208 14.21 5.96 5.87
N TYR A 209 13.69 5.03 6.67
CA TYR A 209 12.25 5.02 7.02
C TYR A 209 11.83 6.21 7.88
N ARG A 210 12.76 6.79 8.65
CA ARG A 210 12.53 7.98 9.46
C ARG A 210 12.64 9.29 8.68
N ALA A 211 13.39 9.33 7.57
CA ALA A 211 13.72 10.54 6.82
C ALA A 211 12.54 11.50 6.56
N PRO A 212 11.34 11.05 6.14
CA PRO A 212 10.23 11.96 5.87
C PRO A 212 9.52 12.47 7.15
N TYR A 213 9.86 11.97 8.34
CA TYR A 213 9.15 12.22 9.61
C TYR A 213 9.95 13.08 10.59
N LEU A 214 10.75 14.01 10.10
CA LEU A 214 11.53 14.92 10.96
C LEU A 214 10.67 15.99 11.65
N ASP A 215 9.48 16.24 11.14
CA ASP A 215 8.57 17.25 11.69
C ASP A 215 7.63 16.64 12.74
N PRO A 216 7.40 17.32 13.87
CA PRO A 216 6.49 16.87 14.90
C PRO A 216 5.05 16.64 14.34
N GLY A 217 4.44 15.53 14.76
CA GLY A 217 3.06 15.19 14.41
C GLY A 217 2.88 14.52 13.05
N ARG A 218 3.88 14.48 12.18
CA ARG A 218 3.72 13.87 10.85
C ARG A 218 3.58 12.34 10.87
N THR A 219 3.87 11.68 11.97
CA THR A 219 3.63 10.24 12.14
C THR A 219 2.16 9.89 12.40
N ILE A 220 1.28 10.90 12.46
CA ILE A 220 -0.16 10.71 12.73
C ILE A 220 -0.83 9.82 11.68
N GLY A 221 -0.46 9.92 10.41
CA GLY A 221 -1.00 9.05 9.34
C GLY A 221 -0.69 7.57 9.59
N SER A 222 0.56 7.25 9.95
CA SER A 222 0.94 5.88 10.32
C SER A 222 0.16 5.38 11.56
N ARG A 223 -0.04 6.24 12.56
CA ARG A 223 -0.88 5.90 13.73
C ARG A 223 -2.33 5.70 13.33
N ALA A 224 -2.87 6.52 12.43
CA ALA A 224 -4.23 6.40 11.94
C ALA A 224 -4.47 5.07 11.22
N PHE A 225 -3.56 4.64 10.36
CA PHE A 225 -3.67 3.33 9.69
C PHE A 225 -3.86 2.17 10.66
N THR A 226 -3.23 2.19 11.83
CA THR A 226 -3.44 1.14 12.83
C THR A 226 -4.89 1.11 13.32
N GLN A 227 -5.57 2.27 13.38
CA GLN A 227 -6.96 2.37 13.84
C GLN A 227 -7.97 1.93 12.77
N LEU A 228 -7.54 1.84 11.50
CA LEU A 228 -8.39 1.40 10.38
C LEU A 228 -8.43 -0.13 10.21
N LEU A 229 -7.68 -0.91 10.98
CA LEU A 229 -7.74 -2.37 10.91
C LEU A 229 -9.16 -2.86 11.29
N PRO A 230 -9.79 -3.72 10.47
CA PRO A 230 -11.15 -4.21 10.76
C PRO A 230 -11.11 -5.30 11.85
N THR A 231 -11.26 -4.87 13.09
CA THR A 231 -11.25 -5.76 14.27
C THR A 231 -12.65 -6.13 14.74
N ARG A 232 -13.69 -5.62 14.08
CA ARG A 232 -15.09 -5.80 14.41
C ARG A 232 -15.90 -6.22 13.18
N PRO A 233 -16.91 -7.07 13.31
CA PRO A 233 -17.76 -7.48 12.19
C PRO A 233 -18.68 -6.38 11.66
N ASP A 234 -18.88 -5.30 12.41
CA ASP A 234 -19.63 -4.09 12.00
C ASP A 234 -18.74 -2.96 11.49
N ASP A 235 -17.48 -3.25 11.18
CA ASP A 235 -16.56 -2.25 10.63
C ASP A 235 -17.10 -1.69 9.30
N PRO A 236 -17.15 -0.35 9.15
CA PRO A 236 -17.78 0.29 8.01
C PRO A 236 -17.10 0.02 6.66
N GLN A 237 -15.85 -0.43 6.66
CA GLN A 237 -15.16 -0.77 5.41
C GLN A 237 -15.56 -2.14 4.83
N LEU A 238 -16.05 -3.08 5.66
CA LEU A 238 -16.32 -4.46 5.23
C LEU A 238 -17.37 -4.58 4.13
N PRO A 239 -18.50 -3.82 4.15
CA PRO A 239 -19.44 -3.81 3.03
C PRO A 239 -18.86 -3.27 1.74
N ASP A 240 -17.98 -2.28 1.83
CA ASP A 240 -17.30 -1.73 0.66
C ASP A 240 -16.30 -2.73 0.07
N ASN A 241 -15.55 -3.42 0.93
CA ASN A 241 -14.65 -4.48 0.53
C ASN A 241 -15.43 -5.65 -0.13
N TRP A 242 -16.63 -5.95 0.39
CA TRP A 242 -17.54 -6.92 -0.23
C TRP A 242 -17.91 -6.52 -1.66
N ARG A 243 -18.26 -5.24 -1.91
CA ARG A 243 -18.53 -4.76 -3.28
C ARG A 243 -17.32 -4.91 -4.20
N ALA A 244 -16.13 -4.63 -3.70
CA ALA A 244 -14.91 -4.85 -4.48
C ALA A 244 -14.71 -6.34 -4.82
N TRP A 245 -15.01 -7.26 -3.89
CA TRP A 245 -14.96 -8.69 -4.15
C TRP A 245 -15.91 -9.13 -5.27
N GLN A 246 -17.11 -8.53 -5.40
CA GLN A 246 -18.03 -8.86 -6.49
C GLN A 246 -17.40 -8.57 -7.87
N VAL A 247 -16.54 -7.55 -7.98
CA VAL A 247 -15.81 -7.25 -9.21
C VAL A 247 -14.58 -8.14 -9.35
N LEU A 248 -13.83 -8.38 -8.28
CA LEU A 248 -12.67 -9.28 -8.28
C LEU A 248 -13.04 -10.69 -8.76
N GLU A 249 -14.20 -11.22 -8.38
CA GLU A 249 -14.71 -12.53 -8.81
C GLU A 249 -15.06 -12.61 -10.30
N THR A 250 -15.08 -11.48 -11.00
CA THR A 250 -15.26 -11.41 -12.46
C THR A 250 -14.03 -10.87 -13.19
N PHE A 251 -12.95 -10.59 -12.47
CA PHE A 251 -11.75 -10.01 -13.04
C PHE A 251 -10.89 -11.09 -13.71
N GLU A 252 -10.83 -11.08 -15.04
CA GLU A 252 -10.14 -12.10 -15.88
C GLU A 252 -8.70 -11.71 -16.23
N ARG A 253 -8.31 -10.42 -16.04
CA ARG A 253 -6.96 -9.96 -16.37
C ARG A 253 -5.94 -10.54 -15.36
N PRO A 254 -4.66 -10.72 -15.75
CA PRO A 254 -3.69 -11.44 -14.93
C PRO A 254 -3.55 -10.89 -13.50
N LEU A 255 -3.66 -11.77 -12.50
CA LEU A 255 -3.42 -11.46 -11.09
C LEU A 255 -2.39 -12.43 -10.51
N LEU A 256 -1.21 -11.92 -10.16
CA LEU A 256 -0.15 -12.68 -9.49
C LEU A 256 -0.19 -12.42 -7.98
N THR A 257 0.12 -13.45 -7.19
CA THR A 257 0.43 -13.28 -5.76
C THR A 257 1.91 -13.60 -5.50
N ILE A 258 2.63 -12.68 -4.83
CA ILE A 258 3.99 -12.86 -4.34
C ILE A 258 3.94 -12.67 -2.82
N PHE A 259 3.95 -13.76 -2.08
CA PHE A 259 3.86 -13.75 -0.61
C PHE A 259 5.13 -14.31 0.01
N SER A 260 5.25 -14.17 1.32
CA SER A 260 6.36 -14.74 2.10
C SER A 260 5.83 -15.76 3.12
N ASP A 261 6.71 -16.69 3.53
CA ASP A 261 6.36 -17.78 4.43
C ASP A 261 6.35 -17.41 5.92
N ARG A 262 6.95 -16.25 6.26
CA ARG A 262 7.05 -15.77 7.65
C ARG A 262 6.31 -14.46 7.91
N ASP A 263 5.38 -14.10 7.04
CA ASP A 263 4.51 -12.94 7.28
C ASP A 263 3.61 -13.21 8.50
N VAL A 264 3.71 -12.32 9.51
CA VAL A 264 2.91 -12.40 10.75
C VAL A 264 1.63 -11.54 10.69
N VAL A 265 1.45 -10.74 9.62
CA VAL A 265 0.34 -9.79 9.46
C VAL A 265 -0.76 -10.37 8.58
N ALA A 266 -0.43 -10.80 7.38
CA ALA A 266 -1.40 -11.29 6.39
C ALA A 266 -0.97 -12.64 5.75
N PRO A 267 -0.61 -13.66 6.53
CA PRO A 267 0.04 -14.88 6.01
C PRO A 267 -0.82 -15.70 5.04
N HIS A 268 -2.10 -15.42 4.97
CA HIS A 268 -3.06 -16.23 4.21
C HIS A 268 -3.91 -15.44 3.20
N GLY A 269 -3.66 -14.15 3.04
CA GLY A 269 -4.44 -13.26 2.14
C GLY A 269 -4.46 -13.73 0.69
N TRP A 270 -3.39 -14.39 0.22
CA TRP A 270 -3.29 -14.97 -1.13
C TRP A 270 -4.32 -16.07 -1.42
N LYS A 271 -4.75 -16.84 -0.39
CA LYS A 271 -5.61 -18.02 -0.58
C LYS A 271 -6.95 -17.67 -1.22
N GLU A 272 -7.61 -16.63 -0.72
CA GLU A 272 -8.88 -16.19 -1.28
C GLU A 272 -8.72 -15.61 -2.69
N LEU A 273 -7.66 -14.82 -2.92
CA LEU A 273 -7.37 -14.24 -4.23
C LEU A 273 -7.16 -15.33 -5.28
N VAL A 274 -6.33 -16.33 -5.00
CA VAL A 274 -6.06 -17.45 -5.92
C VAL A 274 -7.30 -18.32 -6.14
N ALA A 275 -8.13 -18.51 -5.10
CA ALA A 275 -9.29 -19.37 -5.18
C ALA A 275 -10.50 -18.72 -5.89
N ARG A 276 -10.62 -17.40 -5.84
CA ARG A 276 -11.86 -16.71 -6.25
C ARG A 276 -11.70 -15.81 -7.47
N VAL A 277 -10.48 -15.32 -7.76
CA VAL A 277 -10.26 -14.38 -8.87
C VAL A 277 -9.90 -15.15 -10.16
N PRO A 278 -10.72 -15.07 -11.23
CA PRO A 278 -10.46 -15.79 -12.49
C PRO A 278 -9.08 -15.48 -13.09
N GLY A 279 -8.64 -14.22 -13.04
CA GLY A 279 -7.33 -13.78 -13.54
C GLY A 279 -6.13 -14.36 -12.80
N ALA A 280 -6.32 -15.00 -11.64
CA ALA A 280 -5.28 -15.72 -10.91
C ALA A 280 -5.02 -17.14 -11.47
N VAL A 281 -6.00 -17.71 -12.21
CA VAL A 281 -5.86 -19.08 -12.70
C VAL A 281 -4.68 -19.22 -13.67
N GLY A 282 -3.79 -20.18 -13.39
CA GLY A 282 -2.62 -20.44 -14.23
C GLY A 282 -1.46 -19.46 -14.09
N GLN A 283 -1.56 -18.48 -13.19
CA GLN A 283 -0.45 -17.59 -12.90
C GLN A 283 0.62 -18.28 -12.03
N PRO A 284 1.91 -17.89 -12.16
CA PRO A 284 3.01 -18.48 -11.40
C PRO A 284 3.10 -17.91 -9.98
N HIS A 285 2.04 -18.10 -9.17
CA HIS A 285 2.02 -17.67 -7.78
C HIS A 285 3.22 -18.20 -7.01
N VAL A 286 3.83 -17.38 -6.16
CA VAL A 286 5.00 -17.76 -5.39
C VAL A 286 4.88 -17.37 -3.91
N ILE A 287 5.42 -18.23 -3.06
CA ILE A 287 5.68 -17.94 -1.65
C ILE A 287 7.20 -17.94 -1.49
N LEU A 288 7.78 -16.79 -1.22
CA LEU A 288 9.20 -16.60 -1.02
C LEU A 288 9.58 -17.08 0.39
N GLU A 289 10.53 -18.00 0.46
CA GLU A 289 10.99 -18.58 1.72
C GLU A 289 11.95 -17.63 2.45
N GLY A 290 11.76 -17.46 3.74
CA GLY A 290 12.62 -16.67 4.62
C GLY A 290 12.25 -15.18 4.70
N GLY A 291 11.21 -14.72 4.02
CA GLY A 291 10.73 -13.33 4.09
C GLY A 291 9.64 -13.13 5.15
N GLY A 292 9.67 -11.98 5.81
CA GLY A 292 8.62 -11.50 6.70
C GLY A 292 7.57 -10.66 5.97
N HIS A 293 6.86 -9.82 6.73
CA HIS A 293 5.84 -8.93 6.16
C HIS A 293 6.41 -7.96 5.12
N PHE A 294 7.61 -7.41 5.38
CA PHE A 294 8.34 -6.53 4.46
C PHE A 294 9.25 -7.33 3.54
N LEU A 295 8.66 -8.23 2.74
CA LEU A 295 9.41 -9.11 1.86
C LEU A 295 10.27 -8.36 0.82
N GLN A 296 9.94 -7.11 0.51
CA GLN A 296 10.72 -6.23 -0.37
C GLN A 296 12.06 -5.82 0.27
N GLU A 297 12.12 -5.78 1.61
CA GLU A 297 13.34 -5.52 2.37
C GLU A 297 14.09 -6.82 2.69
N ASP A 298 13.38 -7.88 3.04
CA ASP A 298 13.98 -9.15 3.39
C ASP A 298 14.56 -9.90 2.17
N LEU A 299 13.87 -9.87 1.04
CA LEU A 299 14.16 -10.64 -0.17
C LEU A 299 14.05 -9.77 -1.44
N PRO A 300 14.75 -8.61 -1.52
CA PRO A 300 14.56 -7.65 -2.60
C PRO A 300 14.86 -8.20 -3.99
N GLN A 301 15.88 -9.09 -4.11
CA GLN A 301 16.27 -9.69 -5.39
C GLN A 301 15.24 -10.72 -5.85
N ASP A 302 14.80 -11.61 -4.96
CA ASP A 302 13.84 -12.67 -5.29
C ASP A 302 12.48 -12.10 -5.65
N TYR A 303 12.02 -11.09 -4.89
CA TYR A 303 10.79 -10.38 -5.20
C TYR A 303 10.86 -9.70 -6.57
N THR A 304 11.96 -8.96 -6.82
CA THR A 304 12.16 -8.25 -8.09
C THR A 304 12.23 -9.22 -9.27
N ALA A 305 12.93 -10.36 -9.11
CA ALA A 305 13.03 -11.39 -10.15
C ALA A 305 11.66 -12.00 -10.48
N ALA A 306 10.85 -12.31 -9.47
CA ALA A 306 9.50 -12.84 -9.67
C ALA A 306 8.59 -11.82 -10.40
N LEU A 307 8.63 -10.55 -9.98
CA LEU A 307 7.89 -9.47 -10.63
C LEU A 307 8.29 -9.31 -12.10
N VAL A 308 9.59 -9.15 -12.37
CA VAL A 308 10.09 -8.91 -13.73
C VAL A 308 9.82 -10.10 -14.67
N ALA A 309 10.00 -11.31 -14.19
CA ALA A 309 9.70 -12.50 -14.97
C ALA A 309 8.22 -12.58 -15.37
N TRP A 310 7.32 -12.24 -14.44
CA TRP A 310 5.88 -12.22 -14.71
C TRP A 310 5.47 -11.07 -15.64
N LEU A 311 6.04 -9.88 -15.47
CA LEU A 311 5.80 -8.77 -16.38
C LEU A 311 6.15 -9.17 -17.82
N ALA A 312 7.36 -9.73 -18.05
CA ALA A 312 7.80 -10.19 -19.36
C ALA A 312 6.89 -11.28 -19.96
N ALA A 313 6.33 -12.17 -19.14
CA ALA A 313 5.41 -13.22 -19.59
C ALA A 313 4.01 -12.71 -19.94
N THR A 314 3.62 -11.55 -19.41
CA THR A 314 2.26 -10.98 -19.56
C THR A 314 2.21 -9.71 -20.43
N ASP A 315 3.35 -9.21 -20.95
CA ASP A 315 3.41 -8.06 -21.85
C ASP A 315 2.91 -8.32 -23.29
N THR A 316 2.55 -9.56 -23.59
CA THR A 316 2.10 -9.97 -24.93
C THR A 316 0.58 -10.07 -25.05
N VAL A 317 -0.16 -9.55 -24.10
CA VAL A 317 -1.64 -9.58 -24.08
C VAL A 317 -2.20 -8.21 -24.44
#